data_efb7223d670762cb2188d3d9f34a46c5
#
_entry.id   efb7223d670762cb2188d3d9f34a46c5
#
_cell.length_a   1.000
_cell.length_b   1.000
_cell.length_c   1.000
_cell.angle_alpha   90.00
_cell.angle_beta   90.00
_cell.angle_gamma   90.00
#
_symmetry.space_group_name_H-M   'P 1'
#
loop_
_entity.id
_entity.type
_entity.pdbx_description
1 polymer ?
#
loop_
_entity_poly.entity_id
_entity_poly.type
_entity_poly.pdbx_seq_one_letter_code
_entity_poly.pdbx_strand_id
1 'polypeptide(L)'
;MSKTISAGRTPKIEIELIDGDLSLVGWEGDDILIKADDEELRLTQDGDLIQLSCNDDLSLRLPKGASISIQKINGDSSVRGVVGGIQLGEISGDLSIRDVNNIAIENVHGDLSLRGAKGNVSAKQIHGDASIRDVAGNVALDSVVDDVALRDVKGNVNVNVAEDIVLYLNPQAGNAYAINAGDDILLVMPPKANATLTLSADKIDVDWEGVEQDKDATSRVITLGDGSATMSLSAGGDIRISNRSDAGDSAEDFGNFAGIGMDWSGFGERISRRVEQATERAQRKIDEATRRIENKTRDAERRGRRFKGALEIGRWKWDITGSPAKGVPMPNKSPVSDEERLVILKMLQEKKITAEEAEKLLASLEGGS
;
A
#
# COMPACT_ATOMS: atom_id res chain seq x y z
N MET A 1 -9.51 -20.31 10.93
CA MET A 1 -10.76 -20.99 10.52
C MET A 1 -11.40 -20.33 9.29
N SER A 2 -12.40 -20.96 8.65
CA SER A 2 -13.11 -20.30 7.55
C SER A 2 -14.60 -20.26 7.90
N LYS A 3 -15.20 -19.07 7.85
CA LYS A 3 -16.59 -18.80 8.19
C LYS A 3 -17.29 -18.21 6.98
N THR A 4 -18.51 -18.64 6.71
CA THR A 4 -19.36 -18.09 5.63
C THR A 4 -20.58 -17.42 6.25
N ILE A 5 -20.87 -16.21 5.79
CA ILE A 5 -22.00 -15.41 6.26
C ILE A 5 -22.83 -15.00 5.05
N SER A 6 -24.12 -15.20 5.08
CA SER A 6 -25.02 -14.67 4.05
C SER A 6 -25.26 -13.19 4.30
N ALA A 7 -24.97 -12.36 3.30
CA ALA A 7 -24.93 -10.90 3.47
C ALA A 7 -25.63 -10.11 2.36
N GLY A 8 -26.14 -10.80 1.32
CA GLY A 8 -26.74 -10.14 0.17
C GLY A 8 -25.69 -9.44 -0.72
N ARG A 9 -26.14 -8.66 -1.71
CA ARG A 9 -25.26 -8.11 -2.76
C ARG A 9 -24.53 -6.83 -2.38
N THR A 10 -25.06 -6.06 -1.43
CA THR A 10 -24.54 -4.73 -1.05
C THR A 10 -24.47 -4.57 0.47
N PRO A 11 -23.81 -5.49 1.20
CA PRO A 11 -23.69 -5.37 2.64
C PRO A 11 -22.83 -4.16 3.02
N LYS A 12 -23.06 -3.67 4.24
CA LYS A 12 -22.20 -2.68 4.90
C LYS A 12 -21.26 -3.41 5.83
N ILE A 13 -19.96 -3.20 5.64
CA ILE A 13 -18.93 -3.84 6.43
C ILE A 13 -18.15 -2.77 7.17
N GLU A 14 -18.17 -2.85 8.47
CA GLU A 14 -17.39 -1.99 9.37
C GLU A 14 -16.33 -2.81 10.07
N ILE A 15 -15.08 -2.44 9.94
CA ILE A 15 -13.94 -3.10 10.58
C ILE A 15 -13.28 -2.08 11.51
N GLU A 16 -13.27 -2.39 12.80
CA GLU A 16 -12.67 -1.51 13.80
C GLU A 16 -11.15 -1.62 13.79
N LEU A 17 -10.63 -2.86 13.88
CA LEU A 17 -9.20 -3.13 13.99
C LEU A 17 -8.85 -4.42 13.28
N ILE A 18 -7.71 -4.39 12.59
CA ILE A 18 -6.97 -5.56 12.13
C ILE A 18 -5.54 -5.40 12.64
N ASP A 19 -5.09 -6.32 13.51
CA ASP A 19 -3.75 -6.24 14.12
C ASP A 19 -2.67 -6.93 13.27
N GLY A 20 -3.05 -7.53 12.15
CA GLY A 20 -2.20 -8.14 11.14
C GLY A 20 -2.44 -7.59 9.75
N ASP A 21 -2.17 -8.41 8.75
CA ASP A 21 -2.35 -8.08 7.34
C ASP A 21 -3.79 -8.26 6.87
N LEU A 22 -4.25 -7.40 5.94
CA LEU A 22 -5.57 -7.52 5.32
C LEU A 22 -5.48 -7.96 3.86
N SER A 23 -6.21 -9.01 3.50
CA SER A 23 -6.51 -9.37 2.12
C SER A 23 -8.01 -9.31 1.86
N LEU A 24 -8.45 -8.36 1.03
CA LEU A 24 -9.85 -8.13 0.73
C LEU A 24 -10.12 -8.25 -0.78
N VAL A 25 -11.02 -9.18 -1.16
CA VAL A 25 -11.34 -9.46 -2.55
C VAL A 25 -12.84 -9.41 -2.80
N GLY A 26 -13.28 -8.55 -3.71
CA GLY A 26 -14.65 -8.53 -4.21
C GLY A 26 -14.93 -9.70 -5.15
N TRP A 27 -16.08 -10.36 -5.03
CA TRP A 27 -16.51 -11.46 -5.89
C TRP A 27 -17.99 -11.36 -6.28
N GLU A 28 -18.43 -12.21 -7.21
CA GLU A 28 -19.79 -12.16 -7.73
C GLU A 28 -20.84 -12.90 -6.83
N GLY A 29 -20.41 -13.43 -5.68
CA GLY A 29 -21.31 -14.10 -4.74
C GLY A 29 -22.05 -13.13 -3.84
N ASP A 30 -23.06 -13.65 -3.14
CA ASP A 30 -23.89 -12.91 -2.19
C ASP A 30 -23.48 -13.19 -0.72
N ASP A 31 -22.48 -14.04 -0.52
CA ASP A 31 -21.97 -14.42 0.80
C ASP A 31 -20.62 -13.74 1.10
N ILE A 32 -20.30 -13.60 2.36
CA ILE A 32 -18.98 -13.20 2.83
C ILE A 32 -18.24 -14.44 3.32
N LEU A 33 -17.04 -14.65 2.76
CA LEU A 33 -16.13 -15.70 3.22
C LEU A 33 -15.02 -15.04 4.04
N ILE A 34 -14.91 -15.43 5.31
CA ILE A 34 -13.93 -14.91 6.25
C ILE A 34 -12.93 -16.00 6.57
N LYS A 35 -11.65 -15.70 6.46
CA LYS A 35 -10.55 -16.56 6.92
C LYS A 35 -9.74 -15.78 7.93
N ALA A 36 -9.77 -16.25 9.17
CA ALA A 36 -9.04 -15.71 10.31
C ALA A 36 -8.80 -16.80 11.33
N ASP A 37 -8.02 -16.51 12.36
CA ASP A 37 -8.00 -17.36 13.56
C ASP A 37 -9.30 -17.14 14.37
N ASP A 38 -9.94 -18.22 14.83
CA ASP A 38 -11.26 -18.13 15.49
C ASP A 38 -11.20 -17.44 16.86
N GLU A 39 -10.07 -17.58 17.55
CA GLU A 39 -9.88 -16.98 18.86
C GLU A 39 -9.66 -15.46 18.79
N GLU A 40 -9.20 -14.97 17.62
CA GLU A 40 -8.84 -13.59 17.38
C GLU A 40 -9.91 -12.78 16.62
N LEU A 41 -10.93 -13.46 16.05
CA LEU A 41 -11.99 -12.83 15.27
C LEU A 41 -13.22 -12.54 16.12
N ARG A 42 -13.59 -11.28 16.23
CA ARG A 42 -14.89 -10.83 16.73
C ARG A 42 -15.78 -10.44 15.56
N LEU A 43 -17.02 -10.91 15.58
CA LEU A 43 -17.96 -10.68 14.50
C LEU A 43 -19.36 -10.50 15.05
N THR A 44 -20.03 -9.45 14.64
CA THR A 44 -21.46 -9.22 14.87
C THR A 44 -22.15 -8.92 13.55
N GLN A 45 -23.38 -9.38 13.40
CA GLN A 45 -24.23 -9.10 12.24
C GLN A 45 -25.59 -8.60 12.71
N ASP A 46 -25.99 -7.44 12.20
CA ASP A 46 -27.31 -6.84 12.40
C ASP A 46 -27.90 -6.46 11.03
N GLY A 47 -28.71 -7.35 10.48
CA GLY A 47 -29.23 -7.24 9.13
C GLY A 47 -28.11 -7.21 8.09
N ASP A 48 -28.04 -6.11 7.33
CA ASP A 48 -27.02 -5.90 6.30
C ASP A 48 -25.71 -5.32 6.85
N LEU A 49 -25.67 -4.93 8.13
CA LEU A 49 -24.49 -4.40 8.79
C LEU A 49 -23.68 -5.54 9.41
N ILE A 50 -22.43 -5.63 9.06
CA ILE A 50 -21.47 -6.60 9.56
C ILE A 50 -20.31 -5.85 10.17
N GLN A 51 -20.11 -6.07 11.47
CA GLN A 51 -19.01 -5.46 12.23
C GLN A 51 -17.98 -6.52 12.56
N LEU A 52 -16.72 -6.21 12.30
CA LEU A 52 -15.59 -7.11 12.43
C LEU A 52 -14.46 -6.45 13.22
N SER A 53 -13.74 -7.26 13.99
CA SER A 53 -12.44 -6.92 14.57
C SER A 53 -11.59 -8.19 14.60
N CYS A 54 -10.31 -8.10 14.22
CA CYS A 54 -9.40 -9.24 14.20
C CYS A 54 -8.05 -8.84 14.79
N ASN A 55 -7.55 -9.61 15.77
CA ASN A 55 -6.22 -9.37 16.36
C ASN A 55 -5.11 -10.18 15.68
N ASP A 56 -5.33 -10.63 14.46
CA ASP A 56 -4.35 -11.35 13.60
C ASP A 56 -4.68 -11.03 12.13
N ASP A 57 -4.05 -11.73 11.21
CA ASP A 57 -4.29 -11.60 9.78
C ASP A 57 -5.76 -11.88 9.40
N LEU A 58 -6.31 -11.07 8.50
CA LEU A 58 -7.68 -11.20 8.03
C LEU A 58 -7.76 -11.33 6.50
N SER A 59 -8.38 -12.41 6.02
CA SER A 59 -8.69 -12.56 4.60
C SER A 59 -10.20 -12.59 4.39
N LEU A 60 -10.70 -11.65 3.58
CA LEU A 60 -12.11 -11.48 3.27
C LEU A 60 -12.38 -11.66 1.78
N ARG A 61 -13.38 -12.47 1.45
CA ARG A 61 -14.06 -12.39 0.15
C ARG A 61 -15.48 -11.92 0.38
N LEU A 62 -15.88 -10.87 -0.33
CA LEU A 62 -17.17 -10.22 -0.11
C LEU A 62 -17.82 -9.83 -1.43
N PRO A 63 -19.15 -9.66 -1.46
CA PRO A 63 -19.84 -9.21 -2.65
C PRO A 63 -19.21 -7.92 -3.20
N LYS A 64 -19.02 -7.82 -4.51
CA LYS A 64 -18.40 -6.65 -5.16
C LYS A 64 -19.08 -5.34 -4.80
N GLY A 65 -20.39 -5.35 -4.59
CA GLY A 65 -21.17 -4.17 -4.25
C GLY A 65 -21.09 -3.74 -2.78
N ALA A 66 -20.35 -4.46 -1.95
CA ALA A 66 -20.22 -4.13 -0.53
C ALA A 66 -19.64 -2.74 -0.31
N SER A 67 -20.19 -2.02 0.67
CA SER A 67 -19.60 -0.77 1.19
C SER A 67 -18.74 -1.10 2.40
N ILE A 68 -17.51 -0.56 2.42
CA ILE A 68 -16.49 -0.95 3.40
C ILE A 68 -16.00 0.29 4.12
N SER A 69 -15.97 0.21 5.44
CA SER A 69 -15.33 1.20 6.31
C SER A 69 -14.39 0.48 7.27
N ILE A 70 -13.10 0.81 7.22
CA ILE A 70 -12.07 0.23 8.08
C ILE A 70 -11.42 1.37 8.86
N GLN A 71 -11.34 1.25 10.18
CA GLN A 71 -10.78 2.30 11.01
C GLN A 71 -9.26 2.16 11.11
N LYS A 72 -8.74 0.94 11.39
CA LYS A 72 -7.31 0.73 11.58
C LYS A 72 -6.84 -0.64 11.10
N ILE A 73 -5.65 -0.65 10.46
CA ILE A 73 -4.91 -1.85 10.08
C ILE A 73 -3.46 -1.65 10.49
N ASN A 74 -2.90 -2.58 11.28
CA ASN A 74 -1.50 -2.50 11.74
C ASN A 74 -0.51 -3.17 10.78
N GLY A 75 -0.96 -3.96 9.82
CA GLY A 75 -0.14 -4.63 8.81
C GLY A 75 -0.29 -4.05 7.40
N ASP A 76 0.14 -4.83 6.42
CA ASP A 76 -0.02 -4.52 5.01
C ASP A 76 -1.44 -4.81 4.52
N SER A 77 -1.90 -4.08 3.49
CA SER A 77 -3.28 -4.18 3.03
C SER A 77 -3.39 -4.35 1.51
N SER A 78 -4.23 -5.27 1.08
CA SER A 78 -4.59 -5.45 -0.32
C SER A 78 -6.10 -5.45 -0.51
N VAL A 79 -6.60 -4.54 -1.34
CA VAL A 79 -8.03 -4.40 -1.68
C VAL A 79 -8.21 -4.56 -3.18
N ARG A 80 -9.07 -5.49 -3.61
CA ARG A 80 -9.22 -5.79 -5.02
C ARG A 80 -10.67 -6.07 -5.41
N GLY A 81 -11.13 -5.49 -6.53
CA GLY A 81 -12.38 -5.85 -7.19
C GLY A 81 -13.64 -5.41 -6.46
N VAL A 82 -13.56 -4.39 -5.60
CA VAL A 82 -14.70 -3.83 -4.87
C VAL A 82 -15.23 -2.61 -5.60
N VAL A 83 -16.51 -2.64 -5.97
CA VAL A 83 -17.16 -1.52 -6.68
C VAL A 83 -18.09 -0.69 -5.79
N GLY A 84 -18.31 -1.11 -4.56
CA GLY A 84 -18.93 -0.26 -3.53
C GLY A 84 -17.98 0.83 -3.03
N GLY A 85 -18.46 1.68 -2.13
CA GLY A 85 -17.62 2.72 -1.52
C GLY A 85 -16.63 2.13 -0.54
N ILE A 86 -15.38 2.62 -0.56
CA ILE A 86 -14.32 2.18 0.34
C ILE A 86 -13.83 3.37 1.15
N GLN A 87 -13.81 3.24 2.46
CA GLN A 87 -13.23 4.20 3.39
C GLN A 87 -12.19 3.48 4.25
N LEU A 88 -10.95 3.94 4.19
CA LEU A 88 -9.83 3.41 4.94
C LEU A 88 -9.31 4.48 5.87
N GLY A 89 -9.24 4.17 7.15
CA GLY A 89 -8.69 5.05 8.18
C GLY A 89 -7.16 5.00 8.22
N GLU A 90 -6.60 4.43 9.28
CA GLU A 90 -5.16 4.33 9.48
C GLU A 90 -4.63 2.97 9.01
N ILE A 91 -3.58 2.98 8.19
CA ILE A 91 -2.87 1.79 7.71
C ILE A 91 -1.40 1.95 8.05
N SER A 92 -0.85 1.05 8.87
CA SER A 92 0.54 1.15 9.34
C SER A 92 1.56 0.57 8.35
N GLY A 93 1.13 -0.31 7.44
CA GLY A 93 1.95 -0.91 6.40
C GLY A 93 1.69 -0.31 5.01
N ASP A 94 2.02 -1.10 4.00
CA ASP A 94 1.80 -0.76 2.60
C ASP A 94 0.35 -1.03 2.16
N LEU A 95 -0.16 -0.20 1.24
CA LEU A 95 -1.51 -0.32 0.71
C LEU A 95 -1.51 -0.58 -0.80
N SER A 96 -2.04 -1.72 -1.20
CA SER A 96 -2.23 -2.09 -2.61
C SER A 96 -3.71 -2.15 -2.98
N ILE A 97 -4.13 -1.36 -3.97
CA ILE A 97 -5.53 -1.26 -4.41
C ILE A 97 -5.63 -1.56 -5.90
N ARG A 98 -6.60 -2.42 -6.28
CA ARG A 98 -6.84 -2.72 -7.70
C ARG A 98 -8.33 -2.84 -8.00
N ASP A 99 -8.73 -2.31 -9.16
CA ASP A 99 -10.06 -2.47 -9.76
C ASP A 99 -11.20 -2.08 -8.79
N VAL A 100 -11.14 -0.87 -8.28
CA VAL A 100 -12.13 -0.30 -7.36
C VAL A 100 -12.99 0.78 -8.04
N ASN A 101 -13.97 1.33 -7.29
CA ASN A 101 -14.72 2.50 -7.71
C ASN A 101 -14.25 3.74 -6.92
N ASN A 102 -15.02 4.22 -5.97
CA ASN A 102 -14.62 5.35 -5.13
C ASN A 102 -13.86 4.87 -3.91
N ILE A 103 -12.77 5.57 -3.59
CA ILE A 103 -11.99 5.28 -2.40
C ILE A 103 -11.55 6.55 -1.69
N ALA A 104 -11.71 6.55 -0.37
CA ALA A 104 -11.19 7.57 0.53
C ALA A 104 -10.25 6.93 1.55
N ILE A 105 -9.07 7.51 1.69
CA ILE A 105 -7.99 7.05 2.57
C ILE A 105 -7.64 8.20 3.51
N GLU A 106 -7.55 7.92 4.80
CA GLU A 106 -7.13 8.94 5.78
C GLU A 106 -5.61 8.98 5.90
N ASN A 107 -4.99 7.86 6.26
CA ASN A 107 -3.54 7.80 6.52
C ASN A 107 -2.93 6.45 6.11
N VAL A 108 -1.81 6.50 5.40
CA VAL A 108 -0.96 5.34 5.06
C VAL A 108 0.45 5.65 5.53
N HIS A 109 1.01 4.80 6.41
CA HIS A 109 2.37 4.96 6.90
C HIS A 109 3.43 4.34 5.98
N GLY A 110 3.06 3.44 5.09
CA GLY A 110 3.90 2.86 4.06
C GLY A 110 3.60 3.46 2.68
N ASP A 111 3.85 2.66 1.65
CA ASP A 111 3.64 3.03 0.26
C ASP A 111 2.19 2.80 -0.20
N LEU A 112 1.70 3.65 -1.10
CA LEU A 112 0.41 3.48 -1.77
C LEU A 112 0.60 3.07 -3.24
N SER A 113 0.04 1.93 -3.61
CA SER A 113 -0.08 1.52 -5.01
C SER A 113 -1.55 1.35 -5.40
N LEU A 114 -2.05 2.19 -6.33
CA LEU A 114 -3.41 2.10 -6.84
C LEU A 114 -3.44 1.93 -8.35
N ARG A 115 -4.17 0.92 -8.80
CA ARG A 115 -4.40 0.69 -10.22
C ARG A 115 -5.86 0.40 -10.53
N GLY A 116 -6.44 1.20 -11.42
CA GLY A 116 -7.80 0.98 -11.92
C GLY A 116 -8.87 1.46 -10.93
N ALA A 117 -9.13 2.76 -10.88
CA ALA A 117 -10.29 3.31 -10.19
C ALA A 117 -11.28 3.89 -11.19
N LYS A 118 -12.54 3.47 -11.09
CA LYS A 118 -13.62 4.01 -11.95
C LYS A 118 -14.21 5.30 -11.43
N GLY A 119 -14.07 5.56 -10.13
CA GLY A 119 -14.54 6.75 -9.44
C GLY A 119 -13.39 7.60 -8.94
N ASN A 120 -13.66 8.37 -7.89
CA ASN A 120 -12.70 9.27 -7.29
C ASN A 120 -11.75 8.55 -6.33
N VAL A 121 -10.53 9.05 -6.26
CA VAL A 121 -9.48 8.62 -5.33
C VAL A 121 -9.11 9.82 -4.48
N SER A 122 -9.19 9.68 -3.15
CA SER A 122 -8.71 10.69 -2.22
C SER A 122 -7.86 10.06 -1.12
N ALA A 123 -6.74 10.68 -0.78
CA ALA A 123 -5.91 10.33 0.35
C ALA A 123 -5.46 11.60 1.08
N LYS A 124 -5.58 11.63 2.41
CA LYS A 124 -5.18 12.79 3.19
C LYS A 124 -3.69 12.79 3.48
N GLN A 125 -3.13 11.64 3.88
CA GLN A 125 -1.72 11.56 4.23
C GLN A 125 -1.14 10.22 3.79
N ILE A 126 0.02 10.27 3.14
CA ILE A 126 0.84 9.12 2.75
C ILE A 126 2.25 9.44 3.17
N HIS A 127 2.88 8.54 3.94
CA HIS A 127 4.22 8.76 4.46
C HIS A 127 5.33 8.14 3.60
N GLY A 128 4.98 7.25 2.68
CA GLY A 128 5.88 6.66 1.69
C GLY A 128 5.59 7.18 0.29
N ASP A 129 6.01 6.40 -0.72
CA ASP A 129 5.77 6.66 -2.13
C ASP A 129 4.30 6.44 -2.53
N ALA A 130 3.79 7.20 -3.51
CA ALA A 130 2.48 6.97 -4.08
C ALA A 130 2.53 6.74 -5.60
N SER A 131 2.05 5.58 -6.06
CA SER A 131 1.89 5.27 -7.47
C SER A 131 0.41 5.05 -7.80
N ILE A 132 -0.16 5.93 -8.61
CA ILE A 132 -1.58 5.88 -8.99
C ILE A 132 -1.70 5.88 -10.50
N ARG A 133 -2.45 4.91 -11.05
CA ARG A 133 -2.64 4.78 -12.49
C ARG A 133 -4.04 4.28 -12.86
N ASP A 134 -4.48 4.64 -14.07
CA ASP A 134 -5.76 4.22 -14.66
C ASP A 134 -6.98 4.70 -13.83
N VAL A 135 -7.06 6.00 -13.53
CA VAL A 135 -8.18 6.60 -12.78
C VAL A 135 -9.13 7.33 -13.71
N ALA A 136 -10.41 6.92 -13.71
CA ALA A 136 -11.44 7.57 -14.53
C ALA A 136 -12.06 8.81 -13.85
N GLY A 137 -11.99 8.91 -12.52
CA GLY A 137 -12.46 10.04 -11.73
C GLY A 137 -11.35 11.03 -11.36
N ASN A 138 -11.61 11.80 -10.32
CA ASN A 138 -10.66 12.76 -9.77
C ASN A 138 -9.65 12.10 -8.84
N VAL A 139 -8.46 12.69 -8.75
CA VAL A 139 -7.43 12.32 -7.77
C VAL A 139 -7.14 13.51 -6.88
N ALA A 140 -7.21 13.30 -5.57
CA ALA A 140 -6.85 14.28 -4.55
C ALA A 140 -5.88 13.63 -3.53
N LEU A 141 -4.65 14.09 -3.47
CA LEU A 141 -3.64 13.70 -2.49
C LEU A 141 -3.26 14.96 -1.71
N ASP A 142 -3.70 15.04 -0.46
CA ASP A 142 -3.52 16.26 0.32
C ASP A 142 -2.07 16.42 0.82
N SER A 143 -1.41 15.31 1.15
CA SER A 143 0.00 15.29 1.58
C SER A 143 0.63 13.94 1.30
N VAL A 144 1.70 13.91 0.52
CA VAL A 144 2.60 12.77 0.33
C VAL A 144 3.99 13.20 0.76
N VAL A 145 4.66 12.39 1.58
CA VAL A 145 5.96 12.76 2.18
C VAL A 145 7.11 12.44 1.23
N ASP A 146 7.07 11.28 0.55
CA ASP A 146 8.08 10.88 -0.41
C ASP A 146 7.62 11.20 -1.85
N ASP A 147 7.89 10.35 -2.81
CA ASP A 147 7.68 10.59 -4.23
C ASP A 147 6.27 10.22 -4.73
N VAL A 148 5.84 10.89 -5.82
CA VAL A 148 4.55 10.59 -6.47
C VAL A 148 4.73 10.26 -7.94
N ALA A 149 4.08 9.18 -8.39
CA ALA A 149 3.92 8.85 -9.81
C ALA A 149 2.43 8.76 -10.19
N LEU A 150 1.96 9.65 -11.06
CA LEU A 150 0.60 9.62 -11.59
C LEU A 150 0.59 9.31 -13.08
N ARG A 151 -0.27 8.36 -13.50
CA ARG A 151 -0.45 8.03 -14.92
C ARG A 151 -1.92 7.81 -15.25
N ASP A 152 -2.34 8.32 -16.42
CA ASP A 152 -3.65 8.07 -17.00
C ASP A 152 -4.83 8.43 -16.07
N VAL A 153 -4.84 9.66 -15.53
CA VAL A 153 -5.95 10.23 -14.77
C VAL A 153 -6.83 11.06 -15.71
N LYS A 154 -8.13 10.77 -15.76
CA LYS A 154 -9.09 11.46 -16.66
C LYS A 154 -9.82 12.61 -16.01
N GLY A 155 -9.91 12.66 -14.69
CA GLY A 155 -10.56 13.72 -13.93
C GLY A 155 -9.61 14.85 -13.53
N ASN A 156 -10.07 15.67 -12.59
CA ASN A 156 -9.24 16.69 -11.96
C ASN A 156 -8.15 16.04 -11.09
N VAL A 157 -7.02 16.74 -10.97
CA VAL A 157 -5.91 16.30 -10.11
C VAL A 157 -5.55 17.41 -9.14
N ASN A 158 -5.49 17.09 -7.86
CA ASN A 158 -4.96 17.96 -6.83
C ASN A 158 -3.97 17.18 -5.98
N VAL A 159 -2.69 17.56 -6.02
CA VAL A 159 -1.60 16.82 -5.36
C VAL A 159 -0.62 17.77 -4.70
N ASN A 160 -0.31 17.48 -3.45
CA ASN A 160 0.79 18.09 -2.72
C ASN A 160 1.76 16.98 -2.29
N VAL A 161 3.01 17.11 -2.69
CA VAL A 161 4.10 16.17 -2.37
C VAL A 161 5.27 16.94 -1.80
N ALA A 162 6.00 16.34 -0.85
CA ALA A 162 7.13 17.01 -0.24
C ALA A 162 8.45 16.82 -1.02
N GLU A 163 8.55 15.76 -1.82
CA GLU A 163 9.69 15.49 -2.71
C GLU A 163 9.30 15.63 -4.18
N ASP A 164 9.58 14.62 -5.00
CA ASP A 164 9.45 14.67 -6.46
C ASP A 164 8.12 14.14 -6.98
N ILE A 165 7.70 14.65 -8.14
CA ILE A 165 6.51 14.12 -8.82
C ILE A 165 6.73 13.89 -10.31
N VAL A 166 6.32 12.71 -10.79
CA VAL A 166 6.30 12.36 -12.21
C VAL A 166 4.86 12.14 -12.68
N LEU A 167 4.47 12.88 -13.70
CA LEU A 167 3.13 12.93 -14.24
C LEU A 167 3.10 12.51 -15.71
N TYR A 168 2.35 11.47 -16.04
CA TYR A 168 1.99 11.09 -17.40
C TYR A 168 0.51 11.37 -17.61
N LEU A 169 0.17 12.56 -18.08
CA LEU A 169 -1.21 13.03 -18.18
C LEU A 169 -1.59 13.41 -19.61
N ASN A 170 -2.83 13.12 -19.96
CA ASN A 170 -3.48 13.67 -21.15
C ASN A 170 -4.59 14.62 -20.69
N PRO A 171 -4.32 15.95 -20.60
CA PRO A 171 -5.27 16.91 -20.08
C PRO A 171 -6.60 16.87 -20.84
N GLN A 172 -7.70 16.81 -20.11
CA GLN A 172 -9.03 16.81 -20.70
C GLN A 172 -9.64 18.23 -20.63
N ALA A 173 -10.35 18.64 -21.65
CA ALA A 173 -11.00 19.94 -21.70
C ALA A 173 -11.92 20.16 -20.49
N GLY A 174 -11.80 21.32 -19.85
CA GLY A 174 -12.56 21.72 -18.68
C GLY A 174 -12.03 21.17 -17.34
N ASN A 175 -11.00 20.33 -17.35
CA ASN A 175 -10.39 19.85 -16.12
C ASN A 175 -9.35 20.82 -15.57
N ALA A 176 -9.17 20.74 -14.25
CA ALA A 176 -8.17 21.49 -13.50
C ALA A 176 -7.16 20.55 -12.86
N TYR A 177 -5.88 20.90 -12.93
CA TYR A 177 -4.76 20.18 -12.38
C TYR A 177 -3.97 21.14 -11.50
N ALA A 178 -3.96 20.90 -10.19
CA ALA A 178 -3.19 21.66 -9.21
C ALA A 178 -2.13 20.73 -8.60
N ILE A 179 -0.86 21.03 -8.83
CA ILE A 179 0.25 20.16 -8.49
C ILE A 179 1.33 20.99 -7.80
N ASN A 180 1.66 20.61 -6.57
CA ASN A 180 2.71 21.23 -5.78
C ASN A 180 3.71 20.16 -5.36
N ALA A 181 4.98 20.36 -5.68
CA ALA A 181 6.10 19.53 -5.26
C ALA A 181 7.08 20.36 -4.42
N GLY A 182 7.66 19.75 -3.40
CA GLY A 182 8.73 20.36 -2.62
C GLY A 182 10.03 20.46 -3.42
N ASP A 183 10.30 19.44 -4.24
CA ASP A 183 11.47 19.37 -5.12
C ASP A 183 11.05 19.50 -6.58
N ASP A 184 11.17 18.46 -7.41
CA ASP A 184 11.07 18.58 -8.86
C ASP A 184 9.76 18.03 -9.44
N ILE A 185 9.34 18.59 -10.58
CA ILE A 185 8.19 18.12 -11.35
C ILE A 185 8.62 17.71 -12.76
N LEU A 186 8.34 16.46 -13.13
CA LEU A 186 8.38 16.01 -14.52
C LEU A 186 6.94 15.80 -15.03
N LEU A 187 6.51 16.60 -16.00
CA LEU A 187 5.23 16.46 -16.68
C LEU A 187 5.42 15.97 -18.11
N VAL A 188 4.89 14.81 -18.42
CA VAL A 188 4.87 14.24 -19.76
C VAL A 188 3.44 14.24 -20.30
N MET A 189 3.24 14.88 -21.44
CA MET A 189 1.93 14.95 -22.10
C MET A 189 2.02 14.53 -23.57
N PRO A 190 0.91 14.08 -24.21
CA PRO A 190 0.93 13.77 -25.62
C PRO A 190 1.18 15.03 -26.47
N PRO A 191 1.79 14.92 -27.67
CA PRO A 191 2.14 16.08 -28.51
C PRO A 191 0.96 16.99 -28.91
N LYS A 192 -0.28 16.51 -28.78
CA LYS A 192 -1.51 17.27 -29.10
C LYS A 192 -2.27 17.67 -27.84
N ALA A 193 -1.61 17.78 -26.68
CA ALA A 193 -2.25 18.21 -25.47
C ALA A 193 -2.76 19.67 -25.61
N ASN A 194 -3.93 19.91 -25.01
CA ASN A 194 -4.58 21.22 -24.99
C ASN A 194 -4.68 21.71 -23.55
N ALA A 195 -3.81 22.60 -23.14
CA ALA A 195 -3.78 23.10 -21.76
C ALA A 195 -3.19 24.50 -21.66
N THR A 196 -3.68 25.27 -20.70
CA THR A 196 -3.03 26.48 -20.20
C THR A 196 -2.26 26.10 -18.94
N LEU A 197 -0.93 26.24 -19.00
CA LEU A 197 0.00 25.91 -17.95
C LEU A 197 0.44 27.17 -17.22
N THR A 198 0.26 27.22 -15.91
CA THR A 198 0.84 28.25 -15.03
C THR A 198 1.93 27.56 -14.21
N LEU A 199 3.17 27.97 -14.40
CA LEU A 199 4.35 27.32 -13.87
C LEU A 199 5.10 28.26 -12.91
N SER A 200 5.58 27.72 -11.79
CA SER A 200 6.41 28.43 -10.82
C SER A 200 7.47 27.46 -10.26
N ALA A 201 8.76 27.76 -10.44
CA ALA A 201 9.87 26.89 -10.06
C ALA A 201 11.19 27.67 -10.05
N ASP A 202 12.25 27.10 -9.49
CA ASP A 202 13.60 27.68 -9.61
C ASP A 202 14.07 27.70 -11.06
N LYS A 203 13.72 26.67 -11.84
CA LYS A 203 14.02 26.58 -13.26
C LYS A 203 12.89 25.88 -14.01
N ILE A 204 12.57 26.38 -15.20
CA ILE A 204 11.48 25.86 -16.02
C ILE A 204 12.03 25.48 -17.40
N ASP A 205 12.01 24.17 -17.71
CA ASP A 205 12.36 23.64 -19.04
C ASP A 205 11.13 23.08 -19.73
N VAL A 206 10.89 23.53 -20.95
CA VAL A 206 9.72 23.13 -21.73
C VAL A 206 10.18 22.60 -23.08
N ASP A 207 10.32 21.29 -23.20
CA ASP A 207 10.63 20.62 -24.45
C ASP A 207 9.36 20.43 -25.29
N TRP A 208 8.93 21.52 -25.94
CA TRP A 208 7.69 21.55 -26.71
C TRP A 208 7.82 22.34 -28.00
N GLU A 209 7.36 21.79 -29.11
CA GLU A 209 7.40 22.47 -30.39
C GLU A 209 6.60 23.77 -30.37
N GLY A 210 7.22 24.89 -30.79
CA GLY A 210 6.59 26.21 -30.85
C GLY A 210 6.60 26.98 -29.51
N VAL A 211 7.19 26.45 -28.46
CA VAL A 211 7.41 27.17 -27.21
C VAL A 211 8.85 27.66 -27.13
N GLU A 212 9.01 28.97 -26.97
CA GLU A 212 10.34 29.56 -26.80
C GLU A 212 10.96 29.11 -25.47
N GLN A 213 12.24 28.78 -25.50
CA GLN A 213 13.02 28.49 -24.31
C GLN A 213 13.37 29.77 -23.58
N ASP A 214 13.03 29.86 -22.29
CA ASP A 214 13.45 30.93 -21.39
C ASP A 214 14.05 30.29 -20.13
N LYS A 215 15.39 30.22 -20.11
CA LYS A 215 16.11 29.48 -19.06
C LYS A 215 16.22 30.22 -17.72
N ASP A 216 15.90 31.50 -17.73
CA ASP A 216 16.02 32.37 -16.55
C ASP A 216 14.65 32.64 -15.89
N ALA A 217 13.56 32.17 -16.52
CA ALA A 217 12.23 32.39 -16.01
C ALA A 217 11.91 31.44 -14.83
N THR A 218 11.58 32.01 -13.69
CA THR A 218 11.07 31.30 -12.50
C THR A 218 9.54 31.20 -12.46
N SER A 219 8.86 31.90 -13.35
CA SER A 219 7.40 31.83 -13.52
C SER A 219 7.01 32.02 -14.98
N ARG A 220 6.15 31.15 -15.50
CA ARG A 220 5.68 31.19 -16.89
C ARG A 220 4.22 30.82 -17.02
N VAL A 221 3.55 31.44 -17.99
CA VAL A 221 2.24 31.00 -18.46
C VAL A 221 2.39 30.56 -19.92
N ILE A 222 2.00 29.33 -20.23
CA ILE A 222 2.14 28.73 -21.54
C ILE A 222 0.79 28.16 -21.96
N THR A 223 0.37 28.45 -23.19
CA THR A 223 -0.84 27.87 -23.76
C THR A 223 -0.46 26.86 -24.84
N LEU A 224 -0.85 25.62 -24.65
CA LEU A 224 -0.69 24.52 -25.58
C LEU A 224 -2.03 24.25 -26.27
N GLY A 225 -2.01 24.16 -27.60
CA GLY A 225 -3.22 23.96 -28.39
C GLY A 225 -4.26 25.06 -28.17
N ASP A 226 -5.48 24.69 -27.82
CA ASP A 226 -6.59 25.63 -27.53
C ASP A 226 -6.67 26.08 -26.07
N GLY A 227 -5.81 25.52 -25.19
CA GLY A 227 -5.77 25.89 -23.77
C GLY A 227 -6.99 25.41 -22.96
N SER A 228 -7.70 24.41 -23.42
CA SER A 228 -9.00 24.00 -22.86
C SER A 228 -8.95 23.35 -21.46
N ALA A 229 -7.80 22.86 -21.02
CA ALA A 229 -7.55 22.43 -19.64
C ALA A 229 -6.72 23.48 -18.90
N THR A 230 -6.81 23.54 -17.58
CA THR A 230 -6.00 24.43 -16.74
C THR A 230 -5.06 23.62 -15.86
N MET A 231 -3.76 23.96 -15.88
CA MET A 231 -2.75 23.29 -15.06
C MET A 231 -1.93 24.35 -14.30
N SER A 232 -1.86 24.21 -12.99
CA SER A 232 -1.00 25.00 -12.12
C SER A 232 0.04 24.07 -11.50
N LEU A 233 1.30 24.28 -11.81
CA LEU A 233 2.43 23.52 -11.31
C LEU A 233 3.34 24.45 -10.52
N SER A 234 3.64 24.06 -9.29
CA SER A 234 4.58 24.76 -8.42
C SER A 234 5.61 23.76 -7.88
N ALA A 235 6.88 24.01 -8.09
CA ALA A 235 7.99 23.22 -7.59
C ALA A 235 8.93 24.09 -6.76
N GLY A 236 9.49 23.52 -5.69
CA GLY A 236 10.60 24.15 -4.97
C GLY A 236 11.92 24.05 -5.74
N GLY A 237 12.09 23.01 -6.55
CA GLY A 237 13.18 22.80 -7.48
C GLY A 237 12.81 23.13 -8.91
N ASP A 238 12.99 22.18 -9.84
CA ASP A 238 12.85 22.38 -11.28
C ASP A 238 11.53 21.82 -11.82
N ILE A 239 10.96 22.47 -12.85
CA ILE A 239 9.85 21.91 -13.64
C ILE A 239 10.37 21.57 -15.02
N ARG A 240 10.18 20.31 -15.42
CA ARG A 240 10.38 19.87 -16.80
C ARG A 240 9.09 19.40 -17.43
N ILE A 241 8.78 19.92 -18.63
CA ILE A 241 7.61 19.52 -19.43
C ILE A 241 8.11 18.95 -20.75
N SER A 242 7.62 17.76 -21.11
CA SER A 242 8.02 17.09 -22.34
C SER A 242 6.82 16.42 -23.03
N ASN A 243 6.90 16.32 -24.35
CA ASN A 243 5.94 15.55 -25.15
C ASN A 243 6.49 14.18 -25.58
N ARG A 244 7.65 13.79 -25.08
CA ARG A 244 8.29 12.51 -25.37
C ARG A 244 7.93 11.49 -24.31
N SER A 245 7.46 10.32 -24.74
CA SER A 245 7.08 9.23 -23.83
C SER A 245 8.26 8.62 -23.05
N ASP A 246 9.48 8.84 -23.54
CA ASP A 246 10.73 8.37 -22.94
C ASP A 246 11.44 9.43 -22.08
N ALA A 247 10.80 10.59 -21.88
CA ALA A 247 11.42 11.68 -21.11
C ALA A 247 11.75 11.29 -19.66
N GLY A 248 11.00 10.35 -19.08
CA GLY A 248 11.30 9.78 -17.77
C GLY A 248 12.32 8.66 -17.78
N ASP A 249 12.64 8.10 -18.95
CA ASP A 249 13.62 7.01 -19.11
C ASP A 249 15.02 7.58 -19.43
N SER A 250 15.10 8.79 -19.99
CA SER A 250 16.35 9.45 -20.30
C SER A 250 16.83 10.31 -19.12
N ALA A 251 17.47 9.67 -18.25
CA ALA A 251 18.01 10.20 -17.01
C ALA A 251 19.12 11.22 -17.15
N GLU A 252 20.01 10.92 -18.08
CA GLU A 252 21.14 11.80 -18.33
C GLU A 252 20.66 13.20 -18.72
N ASP A 253 19.51 13.27 -19.42
CA ASP A 253 18.93 14.54 -19.83
C ASP A 253 18.31 15.32 -18.66
N PHE A 254 17.58 14.64 -17.74
CA PHE A 254 16.93 15.33 -16.63
C PHE A 254 17.91 15.68 -15.51
N GLY A 255 18.81 14.78 -15.16
CA GLY A 255 19.86 15.04 -14.17
C GLY A 255 20.88 16.09 -14.63
N ASN A 256 21.20 16.12 -15.92
CA ASN A 256 22.05 17.20 -16.50
C ASN A 256 21.30 18.54 -16.53
N PHE A 257 19.99 18.52 -16.71
CA PHE A 257 19.15 19.70 -16.69
C PHE A 257 19.08 20.33 -15.30
N ALA A 258 18.82 19.54 -14.27
CA ALA A 258 18.71 20.02 -12.90
C ALA A 258 20.03 20.51 -12.31
N GLY A 259 21.17 20.22 -12.95
CA GLY A 259 22.50 20.61 -12.45
C GLY A 259 22.87 20.00 -11.08
N ILE A 260 22.07 19.07 -10.58
CA ILE A 260 22.13 18.55 -9.22
C ILE A 260 22.95 17.27 -9.13
N GLY A 261 23.47 16.72 -10.22
CA GLY A 261 24.23 15.46 -10.19
C GLY A 261 23.41 14.26 -9.63
N MET A 262 22.12 14.43 -9.49
CA MET A 262 21.21 13.34 -9.16
C MET A 262 20.99 12.48 -10.40
N ASP A 263 21.11 11.20 -10.20
CA ASP A 263 20.84 10.21 -11.25
C ASP A 263 19.33 10.05 -11.42
N TRP A 264 18.74 10.88 -12.27
CA TRP A 264 17.33 10.82 -12.64
C TRP A 264 17.02 9.69 -13.63
N SER A 265 18.04 8.83 -14.00
CA SER A 265 17.85 7.74 -14.93
C SER A 265 16.77 6.80 -14.44
N GLY A 266 15.70 6.78 -15.22
CA GLY A 266 14.53 5.97 -14.86
C GLY A 266 13.87 6.39 -13.56
N PHE A 267 13.84 7.71 -13.21
CA PHE A 267 13.21 8.20 -12.00
C PHE A 267 11.77 7.68 -11.90
N GLY A 268 10.95 7.89 -12.93
CA GLY A 268 9.60 7.32 -12.98
C GLY A 268 9.58 5.80 -12.94
N GLU A 269 10.59 5.16 -13.52
CA GLU A 269 10.77 3.69 -13.47
C GLU A 269 11.25 3.21 -12.09
N ARG A 270 12.09 4.01 -11.40
CA ARG A 270 12.55 3.68 -10.04
C ARG A 270 11.40 3.76 -9.04
N ILE A 271 10.59 4.82 -9.10
CA ILE A 271 9.38 4.94 -8.28
C ILE A 271 8.43 3.79 -8.60
N SER A 272 8.10 3.59 -9.88
CA SER A 272 7.21 2.49 -10.29
C SER A 272 7.75 1.14 -9.87
N ARG A 273 9.05 0.88 -10.01
CA ARG A 273 9.68 -0.38 -9.55
C ARG A 273 9.69 -0.50 -8.03
N ARG A 274 9.98 0.59 -7.31
CA ARG A 274 9.99 0.58 -5.84
C ARG A 274 8.59 0.27 -5.32
N VAL A 275 7.59 0.98 -5.83
CA VAL A 275 6.19 0.75 -5.48
C VAL A 275 5.67 -0.59 -6.00
N GLU A 276 6.08 -1.04 -7.20
CA GLU A 276 5.76 -2.40 -7.67
C GLU A 276 6.41 -3.47 -6.79
N GLN A 277 7.64 -3.25 -6.34
CA GLN A 277 8.32 -4.15 -5.41
C GLN A 277 7.67 -4.14 -4.01
N ALA A 278 7.26 -2.97 -3.52
CA ALA A 278 6.49 -2.85 -2.29
C ALA A 278 5.15 -3.58 -2.40
N THR A 279 4.42 -3.34 -3.50
CA THR A 279 3.17 -4.04 -3.81
C THR A 279 3.37 -5.55 -3.91
N GLU A 280 4.45 -6.00 -4.57
CA GLU A 280 4.76 -7.44 -4.67
C GLU A 280 5.14 -8.04 -3.30
N ARG A 281 5.84 -7.27 -2.45
CA ARG A 281 6.16 -7.70 -1.08
C ARG A 281 4.89 -7.80 -0.24
N ALA A 282 4.04 -6.77 -0.27
CA ALA A 282 2.74 -6.78 0.38
C ALA A 282 1.91 -7.97 -0.10
N GLN A 283 1.81 -8.17 -1.43
CA GLN A 283 1.08 -9.31 -1.99
C GLN A 283 1.67 -10.67 -1.57
N ARG A 284 3.00 -10.80 -1.54
CA ARG A 284 3.67 -12.04 -1.08
C ARG A 284 3.40 -12.31 0.40
N LYS A 285 3.47 -11.26 1.25
CA LYS A 285 3.14 -11.38 2.68
C LYS A 285 1.68 -11.80 2.87
N ILE A 286 0.77 -11.19 2.13
CA ILE A 286 -0.65 -11.53 2.17
C ILE A 286 -0.89 -12.94 1.65
N ASP A 287 -0.24 -13.37 0.57
CA ASP A 287 -0.31 -14.74 0.07
C ASP A 287 0.28 -15.74 1.08
N GLU A 288 1.35 -15.36 1.77
CA GLU A 288 1.90 -16.14 2.89
C GLU A 288 0.95 -16.20 4.08
N ALA A 289 0.39 -15.05 4.50
CA ALA A 289 -0.61 -14.98 5.56
C ALA A 289 -1.81 -15.88 5.23
N THR A 290 -2.34 -15.75 4.02
CA THR A 290 -3.44 -16.60 3.53
C THR A 290 -3.06 -18.09 3.57
N ARG A 291 -1.84 -18.45 3.13
CA ARG A 291 -1.35 -19.84 3.22
C ARG A 291 -1.16 -20.32 4.66
N ARG A 292 -0.68 -19.45 5.56
CA ARG A 292 -0.56 -19.79 6.99
C ARG A 292 -1.93 -20.06 7.60
N ILE A 293 -2.92 -19.21 7.31
CA ILE A 293 -4.31 -19.39 7.73
C ILE A 293 -4.87 -20.70 7.16
N GLU A 294 -4.71 -20.97 5.86
CA GLU A 294 -5.14 -22.22 5.23
C GLU A 294 -4.49 -23.48 5.83
N ASN A 295 -3.20 -23.39 6.16
CA ASN A 295 -2.48 -24.49 6.79
C ASN A 295 -2.90 -24.70 8.24
N LYS A 296 -3.05 -23.63 9.04
CA LYS A 296 -3.59 -23.72 10.41
C LYS A 296 -4.99 -24.36 10.42
N THR A 297 -5.86 -23.95 9.49
CA THR A 297 -7.20 -24.50 9.32
C THR A 297 -7.19 -26.00 8.97
N ARG A 298 -6.32 -26.39 8.02
CA ARG A 298 -6.17 -27.78 7.60
C ARG A 298 -5.60 -28.66 8.72
N ASP A 299 -4.71 -28.13 9.53
CA ASP A 299 -4.15 -28.84 10.68
C ASP A 299 -5.17 -28.97 11.82
N ALA A 300 -5.98 -27.95 12.06
CA ALA A 300 -7.09 -28.01 13.01
C ALA A 300 -8.14 -29.06 12.60
N GLU A 301 -8.49 -29.12 11.31
CA GLU A 301 -9.39 -30.18 10.78
C GLU A 301 -8.77 -31.58 10.92
N ARG A 302 -7.48 -31.73 10.68
CA ARG A 302 -6.76 -33.01 10.86
C ARG A 302 -6.72 -33.44 12.34
N ARG A 303 -6.52 -32.49 13.26
CA ARG A 303 -6.58 -32.76 14.70
C ARG A 303 -7.99 -33.14 15.14
N GLY A 304 -9.03 -32.41 14.67
CA GLY A 304 -10.41 -32.73 14.93
C GLY A 304 -10.83 -34.12 14.40
N ARG A 305 -10.35 -34.52 13.22
CA ARG A 305 -10.61 -35.89 12.69
C ARG A 305 -9.86 -36.98 13.47
N ARG A 306 -8.62 -36.69 13.94
CA ARG A 306 -7.90 -37.64 14.79
C ARG A 306 -8.59 -37.85 16.14
N PHE A 307 -9.19 -36.81 16.73
CA PHE A 307 -9.94 -36.91 17.97
C PHE A 307 -11.24 -37.70 17.80
N LYS A 308 -11.96 -37.51 16.68
CA LYS A 308 -13.17 -38.31 16.37
C LYS A 308 -12.84 -39.78 16.08
N GLY A 309 -11.71 -40.06 15.45
CA GLY A 309 -11.28 -41.45 15.20
C GLY A 309 -10.73 -42.17 16.42
N ALA A 310 -10.19 -41.46 17.41
CA ALA A 310 -9.66 -42.04 18.64
C ALA A 310 -10.76 -42.42 19.67
N LEU A 311 -11.96 -41.90 19.49
CA LEU A 311 -13.12 -42.23 20.36
C LEU A 311 -13.80 -43.55 20.00
N GLU A 312 -13.48 -44.17 18.86
CA GLU A 312 -14.11 -45.44 18.44
C GLU A 312 -13.23 -46.71 18.62
N ILE A 313 -11.98 -46.57 19.07
CA ILE A 313 -11.11 -47.72 19.27
C ILE A 313 -10.62 -47.78 20.73
N GLY A 314 -11.35 -48.56 21.55
CA GLY A 314 -10.79 -49.27 22.72
C GLY A 314 -10.80 -48.51 24.06
N ARG A 315 -11.80 -48.79 24.80
CA ARG A 315 -11.88 -49.11 26.25
C ARG A 315 -10.54 -49.01 27.02
N TRP A 316 -10.05 -47.76 27.26
CA TRP A 316 -9.11 -47.48 28.34
C TRP A 316 -9.62 -46.32 29.17
N LYS A 317 -10.03 -46.66 30.41
CA LYS A 317 -10.33 -45.69 31.45
C LYS A 317 -9.03 -44.99 31.86
N TRP A 318 -8.98 -43.67 31.74
CA TRP A 318 -8.03 -42.85 32.43
C TRP A 318 -8.73 -42.15 33.59
N ASP A 319 -8.33 -42.52 34.80
CA ASP A 319 -8.73 -41.84 36.02
C ASP A 319 -8.05 -40.47 36.09
N ILE A 320 -8.86 -39.43 36.15
CA ILE A 320 -8.43 -38.06 36.41
C ILE A 320 -8.46 -37.83 37.92
N THR A 321 -7.57 -38.46 38.65
CA THR A 321 -7.26 -38.06 40.02
C THR A 321 -5.83 -38.50 40.35
N GLY A 322 -4.94 -37.55 40.64
CA GLY A 322 -3.86 -37.90 41.48
C GLY A 322 -2.47 -37.46 41.05
N SER A 323 -2.00 -36.51 41.75
CA SER A 323 -0.63 -36.31 42.32
C SER A 323 0.63 -36.57 41.50
N PRO A 324 1.63 -35.74 41.68
CA PRO A 324 2.83 -35.68 40.81
C PRO A 324 3.80 -36.79 41.12
N ALA A 325 4.17 -37.56 40.09
CA ALA A 325 5.30 -38.47 40.14
C ALA A 325 6.60 -37.67 39.88
N LYS A 326 7.52 -37.82 40.80
CA LYS A 326 8.89 -37.27 40.75
C LYS A 326 9.67 -37.92 39.61
N GLY A 327 10.43 -37.09 38.88
CA GLY A 327 11.68 -37.50 38.24
C GLY A 327 11.62 -37.80 36.74
N VAL A 328 11.55 -36.75 35.91
CA VAL A 328 12.12 -36.78 34.55
C VAL A 328 12.94 -35.50 34.41
N PRO A 329 14.21 -35.52 34.00
CA PRO A 329 14.98 -34.30 33.84
C PRO A 329 14.43 -33.51 32.66
N MET A 330 14.09 -32.25 32.91
CA MET A 330 13.79 -31.28 31.84
C MET A 330 15.07 -31.04 31.02
N PRO A 331 15.03 -31.04 29.69
CA PRO A 331 16.05 -30.37 28.91
C PRO A 331 15.84 -28.87 29.05
N ASN A 332 16.75 -28.27 29.80
CA ASN A 332 16.89 -26.83 29.91
C ASN A 332 17.46 -26.33 28.59
N LYS A 333 16.64 -25.58 27.81
CA LYS A 333 17.07 -24.50 26.92
C LYS A 333 15.82 -23.89 26.30
N SER A 334 15.49 -22.69 26.79
CA SER A 334 14.63 -21.77 26.06
C SER A 334 15.37 -21.41 24.75
N PRO A 335 14.74 -21.49 23.58
CA PRO A 335 15.30 -20.89 22.39
C PRO A 335 15.48 -19.39 22.67
N VAL A 336 16.62 -18.84 22.28
CA VAL A 336 16.92 -17.41 22.30
C VAL A 336 15.75 -16.69 21.67
N SER A 337 15.17 -15.72 22.35
CA SER A 337 14.01 -15.03 21.85
C SER A 337 14.41 -14.15 20.66
N ASP A 338 13.56 -14.11 19.64
CA ASP A 338 13.79 -13.25 18.47
C ASP A 338 13.89 -11.77 18.87
N GLU A 339 13.31 -11.40 20.01
CA GLU A 339 13.42 -10.07 20.62
C GLU A 339 14.85 -9.70 21.02
N GLU A 340 15.62 -10.64 21.59
CA GLU A 340 17.02 -10.38 21.97
C GLU A 340 17.93 -10.22 20.74
N ARG A 341 17.66 -10.95 19.65
CA ARG A 341 18.35 -10.77 18.37
C ARG A 341 18.03 -9.41 17.75
N LEU A 342 16.78 -8.98 17.79
CA LEU A 342 16.35 -7.68 17.29
C LEU A 342 17.01 -6.52 18.04
N VAL A 343 17.18 -6.62 19.35
CA VAL A 343 17.88 -5.58 20.13
C VAL A 343 19.33 -5.42 19.68
N ILE A 344 20.06 -6.53 19.43
CA ILE A 344 21.46 -6.47 18.97
C ILE A 344 21.54 -5.86 17.57
N LEU A 345 20.65 -6.25 16.66
CA LEU A 345 20.58 -5.69 15.30
C LEU A 345 20.25 -4.20 15.32
N LYS A 346 19.36 -3.77 16.19
CA LYS A 346 19.04 -2.35 16.38
C LYS A 346 20.23 -1.56 16.92
N MET A 347 20.98 -2.10 17.87
CA MET A 347 22.20 -1.46 18.37
C MET A 347 23.27 -1.33 17.28
N LEU A 348 23.37 -2.31 16.36
CA LEU A 348 24.26 -2.24 15.22
C LEU A 348 23.79 -1.15 14.22
N GLN A 349 22.50 -1.09 13.93
CA GLN A 349 21.91 -0.07 13.04
C GLN A 349 22.10 1.34 13.60
N GLU A 350 21.93 1.52 14.92
CA GLU A 350 22.15 2.80 15.61
C GLU A 350 23.65 3.14 15.78
N LYS A 351 24.55 2.35 15.20
CA LYS A 351 26.03 2.49 15.31
C LYS A 351 26.54 2.55 16.76
N LYS A 352 25.79 1.94 17.69
CA LYS A 352 26.18 1.84 19.12
C LYS A 352 27.18 0.71 19.38
N ILE A 353 27.20 -0.27 18.49
CA ILE A 353 28.16 -1.40 18.51
C ILE A 353 28.69 -1.62 17.10
N THR A 354 29.89 -2.20 17.02
CA THR A 354 30.52 -2.60 15.74
C THR A 354 29.96 -3.94 15.25
N ALA A 355 30.19 -4.26 13.98
CA ALA A 355 29.78 -5.54 13.41
C ALA A 355 30.42 -6.75 14.13
N GLU A 356 31.70 -6.61 14.55
CA GLU A 356 32.41 -7.66 15.30
C GLU A 356 31.85 -7.87 16.71
N GLU A 357 31.41 -6.79 17.36
CA GLU A 357 30.75 -6.85 18.68
C GLU A 357 29.35 -7.45 18.59
N ALA A 358 28.58 -7.11 17.53
CA ALA A 358 27.28 -7.69 17.27
C ALA A 358 27.37 -9.20 17.01
N GLU A 359 28.37 -9.64 16.22
CA GLU A 359 28.61 -11.04 15.93
C GLU A 359 29.00 -11.82 17.20
N LYS A 360 29.83 -11.26 18.06
CA LYS A 360 30.18 -11.85 19.37
C LYS A 360 28.98 -11.98 20.30
N LEU A 361 28.11 -10.96 20.33
CA LEU A 361 26.89 -10.98 21.13
C LEU A 361 25.90 -12.02 20.62
N LEU A 362 25.69 -12.12 19.30
CA LEU A 362 24.85 -13.15 18.69
C LEU A 362 25.42 -14.56 18.94
N ALA A 363 26.73 -14.74 18.78
CA ALA A 363 27.38 -16.00 19.06
C ALA A 363 27.33 -16.41 20.54
N SER A 364 27.38 -15.45 21.49
CA SER A 364 27.22 -15.71 22.92
C SER A 364 25.79 -16.11 23.29
N LEU A 365 24.78 -15.60 22.56
CA LEU A 365 23.39 -16.00 22.71
C LEU A 365 23.13 -17.39 22.12
N GLU A 366 23.79 -17.75 21.01
CA GLU A 366 23.64 -19.07 20.34
C GLU A 366 24.51 -20.16 20.92
N GLY A 367 25.64 -19.81 21.53
CA GLY A 367 26.70 -20.72 21.95
C GLY A 367 27.06 -20.61 23.42
N GLY A 368 26.12 -20.73 24.32
CA GLY A 368 26.47 -21.00 25.72
C GLY A 368 27.05 -22.43 25.87
N SER A 369 28.35 -22.65 25.64
CA SER A 369 29.12 -23.76 26.15
C SER A 369 30.04 -23.29 27.25
#